data_412107e4a3698e390a31e9ca1710de4a
#
_entry.id   412107e4a3698e390a31e9ca1710de4a
#
_cell.length_a   1.000
_cell.length_b   1.000
_cell.length_c   1.000
_cell.angle_alpha   90.00
_cell.angle_beta   90.00
_cell.angle_gamma   90.00
#
_symmetry.space_group_name_H-M   'P 1'
#
loop_
_entity.id
_entity.type
_entity.pdbx_description
1 polymer ?
#
loop_
_entity_poly.entity_id
_entity_poly.type
_entity_poly.pdbx_seq_one_letter_code
_entity_poly.pdbx_strand_id
1 'polypeptide(L)'
;MTHLWGRITSINVRKVVWAAQELGLDLPRTDAGGIFGLTQDAEYLRRNPNGLVPMLDDDDGAVVLWESNVIVRYLCARYPRNGLYPQSLTARFQAEMWMDWQQTTLNKAGRMAFLQLIRVPSADRDTAVIAQSVAETEPLLAMLDHHLATHEYMLGDRFTMADIPIGCEAHRWFNLPQPRATWPHLERWYESMRTRPAAVGVLDQTLS
;
A
#
# COMPACT_ATOMS: atom_id res chain seq x y z
N MET A 1 17.90 -14.99 -6.75
CA MET A 1 17.99 -13.64 -6.14
C MET A 1 16.63 -12.99 -6.24
N THR A 2 16.14 -12.35 -5.16
CA THR A 2 14.84 -11.69 -5.15
C THR A 2 14.92 -10.35 -5.88
N HIS A 3 13.95 -10.03 -6.76
CA HIS A 3 13.94 -8.80 -7.55
C HIS A 3 12.51 -8.25 -7.71
N LEU A 4 12.34 -6.94 -7.57
CA LEU A 4 11.06 -6.25 -7.69
C LEU A 4 10.98 -5.42 -8.98
N TRP A 5 9.88 -5.58 -9.71
CA TRP A 5 9.55 -4.76 -10.87
C TRP A 5 8.44 -3.77 -10.52
N GLY A 6 8.74 -2.48 -10.64
CA GLY A 6 7.76 -1.43 -10.42
C GLY A 6 8.34 -0.11 -9.93
N ARG A 7 7.74 0.99 -10.35
CA ARG A 7 8.14 2.35 -9.93
C ARG A 7 7.69 2.63 -8.49
N ILE A 8 8.53 3.33 -7.72
CA ILE A 8 8.24 3.67 -6.31
C ILE A 8 7.02 4.58 -6.14
N THR A 9 6.65 5.35 -7.17
CA THR A 9 5.47 6.22 -7.13
C THR A 9 4.14 5.46 -7.16
N SER A 10 4.17 4.14 -7.45
CA SER A 10 2.98 3.29 -7.33
C SER A 10 2.73 2.92 -5.87
N ILE A 11 1.52 3.19 -5.36
CA ILE A 11 1.12 2.79 -4.02
C ILE A 11 1.31 1.29 -3.76
N ASN A 12 1.06 0.45 -4.78
CA ASN A 12 1.22 -0.99 -4.67
C ASN A 12 2.68 -1.44 -4.59
N VAL A 13 3.59 -0.71 -5.26
CA VAL A 13 5.04 -0.96 -5.14
C VAL A 13 5.55 -0.51 -3.78
N ARG A 14 5.07 0.64 -3.26
CA ARG A 14 5.39 1.15 -1.92
C ARG A 14 5.12 0.11 -0.83
N LYS A 15 4.00 -0.61 -0.90
CA LYS A 15 3.68 -1.68 0.07
C LYS A 15 4.78 -2.74 0.13
N VAL A 16 5.27 -3.19 -1.02
CA VAL A 16 6.30 -4.23 -1.12
C VAL A 16 7.65 -3.70 -0.65
N VAL A 17 8.03 -2.50 -1.06
CA VAL A 17 9.29 -1.87 -0.63
C VAL A 17 9.29 -1.67 0.88
N TRP A 18 8.22 -1.16 1.47
CA TRP A 18 8.12 -0.99 2.92
C TRP A 18 8.22 -2.32 3.67
N ALA A 19 7.48 -3.34 3.22
CA ALA A 19 7.59 -4.68 3.83
C ALA A 19 9.03 -5.21 3.79
N ALA A 20 9.73 -5.08 2.66
CA ALA A 20 11.11 -5.50 2.54
C ALA A 20 12.04 -4.73 3.50
N GLN A 21 11.87 -3.40 3.62
CA GLN A 21 12.64 -2.57 4.54
C GLN A 21 12.39 -2.94 6.01
N GLU A 22 11.14 -3.22 6.41
CA GLU A 22 10.80 -3.70 7.77
C GLU A 22 11.43 -5.07 8.07
N LEU A 23 11.62 -5.90 7.06
CA LEU A 23 12.27 -7.20 7.16
C LEU A 23 13.81 -7.10 7.09
N GLY A 24 14.36 -5.91 6.81
CA GLY A 24 15.79 -5.69 6.61
C GLY A 24 16.33 -6.40 5.36
N LEU A 25 15.49 -6.53 4.33
CA LEU A 25 15.87 -7.14 3.06
C LEU A 25 16.43 -6.09 2.11
N ASP A 26 17.55 -6.40 1.49
CA ASP A 26 17.98 -5.72 0.28
C ASP A 26 17.16 -6.27 -0.89
N LEU A 27 16.27 -5.44 -1.43
CA LEU A 27 15.37 -5.80 -2.51
C LEU A 27 15.68 -4.98 -3.76
N PRO A 28 16.56 -5.46 -4.65
CA PRO A 28 16.85 -4.83 -5.93
C PRO A 28 15.56 -4.57 -6.72
N ARG A 29 15.47 -3.38 -7.32
CA ARG A 29 14.25 -2.95 -8.01
C ARG A 29 14.56 -2.35 -9.37
N THR A 30 13.76 -2.73 -10.37
CA THR A 30 13.72 -2.09 -11.69
C THR A 30 12.42 -1.28 -11.83
N ASP A 31 12.55 -0.01 -12.20
CA ASP A 31 11.39 0.82 -12.48
C ASP A 31 10.63 0.28 -13.70
N ALA A 32 9.34 0.06 -13.53
CA ALA A 32 8.42 -0.44 -14.54
C ALA A 32 7.03 0.19 -14.39
N GLY A 33 6.28 0.23 -15.46
CA GLY A 33 4.93 0.80 -15.54
C GLY A 33 4.89 2.32 -15.59
N GLY A 34 3.80 2.88 -16.11
CA GLY A 34 3.67 4.30 -16.38
C GLY A 34 4.71 4.76 -17.42
N ILE A 35 5.44 5.83 -17.10
CA ILE A 35 6.46 6.41 -18.00
C ILE A 35 7.67 5.48 -18.25
N PHE A 36 7.88 4.48 -17.41
CA PHE A 36 9.00 3.55 -17.56
C PHE A 36 8.71 2.38 -18.52
N GLY A 37 7.46 2.24 -18.98
CA GLY A 37 7.09 1.14 -19.88
C GLY A 37 7.28 -0.25 -19.24
N LEU A 38 7.80 -1.19 -19.99
CA LEU A 38 8.11 -2.59 -19.68
C LEU A 38 6.91 -3.50 -19.42
N THR A 39 5.85 -3.00 -18.80
CA THR A 39 4.70 -3.82 -18.37
C THR A 39 3.86 -4.36 -19.52
N GLN A 40 4.06 -3.86 -20.74
CA GLN A 40 3.39 -4.33 -21.95
C GLN A 40 4.30 -5.18 -22.84
N ASP A 41 5.54 -5.40 -22.45
CA ASP A 41 6.46 -6.24 -23.17
C ASP A 41 6.05 -7.72 -23.09
N ALA A 42 6.24 -8.47 -24.16
CA ALA A 42 5.81 -9.86 -24.25
C ALA A 42 6.40 -10.75 -23.11
N GLU A 43 7.63 -10.49 -22.73
CA GLU A 43 8.26 -11.22 -21.62
C GLU A 43 7.62 -10.87 -20.27
N TYR A 44 7.35 -9.59 -20.01
CA TYR A 44 6.66 -9.18 -18.80
C TYR A 44 5.26 -9.78 -18.71
N LEU A 45 4.49 -9.68 -19.82
CA LEU A 45 3.11 -10.21 -19.89
C LEU A 45 3.04 -11.73 -19.75
N ARG A 46 4.05 -12.46 -20.21
CA ARG A 46 4.14 -13.91 -19.97
C ARG A 46 4.24 -14.25 -18.47
N ARG A 47 4.84 -13.37 -17.66
CA ARG A 47 5.07 -13.55 -16.22
C ARG A 47 3.97 -12.91 -15.38
N ASN A 48 3.47 -11.76 -15.80
CA ASN A 48 2.33 -11.06 -15.19
C ASN A 48 1.33 -10.64 -16.27
N PRO A 49 0.33 -11.47 -16.56
CA PRO A 49 -0.62 -11.22 -17.65
C PRO A 49 -1.50 -9.98 -17.42
N ASN A 50 -1.54 -9.41 -16.20
CA ASN A 50 -2.26 -8.17 -15.94
C ASN A 50 -1.55 -6.92 -16.50
N GLY A 51 -0.25 -7.01 -16.84
CA GLY A 51 0.52 -5.86 -17.31
C GLY A 51 0.60 -4.72 -16.29
N LEU A 52 0.58 -5.03 -14.98
CA LEU A 52 0.58 -4.08 -13.89
C LEU A 52 1.80 -4.29 -12.97
N VAL A 53 2.07 -3.30 -12.13
CA VAL A 53 3.10 -3.36 -11.08
C VAL A 53 2.43 -3.41 -9.69
N PRO A 54 3.08 -4.05 -8.70
CA PRO A 54 4.38 -4.74 -8.72
C PRO A 54 4.34 -6.14 -9.32
N MET A 55 5.53 -6.62 -9.71
CA MET A 55 5.82 -8.04 -9.92
C MET A 55 7.11 -8.37 -9.16
N LEU A 56 7.11 -9.46 -8.43
CA LEU A 56 8.25 -9.98 -7.70
C LEU A 56 8.75 -11.26 -8.36
N ASP A 57 10.06 -11.33 -8.57
CA ASP A 57 10.78 -12.55 -8.88
C ASP A 57 11.52 -13.02 -7.63
N ASP A 58 11.46 -14.29 -7.33
CA ASP A 58 12.27 -14.91 -6.28
C ASP A 58 12.82 -16.27 -6.75
N ASP A 59 13.84 -16.76 -6.04
CA ASP A 59 14.53 -18.01 -6.35
C ASP A 59 14.94 -18.13 -7.85
N ASP A 60 15.56 -17.05 -8.36
CA ASP A 60 16.03 -16.95 -9.76
C ASP A 60 14.91 -17.19 -10.80
N GLY A 61 13.71 -16.71 -10.49
CA GLY A 61 12.55 -16.81 -11.36
C GLY A 61 11.71 -18.08 -11.18
N ALA A 62 12.07 -18.95 -10.23
CA ALA A 62 11.23 -20.11 -9.89
C ALA A 62 9.91 -19.70 -9.23
N VAL A 63 9.90 -18.53 -8.56
CA VAL A 63 8.71 -17.94 -7.97
C VAL A 63 8.47 -16.58 -8.62
N VAL A 64 7.33 -16.41 -9.26
CA VAL A 64 6.86 -15.13 -9.81
C VAL A 64 5.54 -14.78 -9.17
N LEU A 65 5.48 -13.63 -8.50
CA LEU A 65 4.27 -13.16 -7.81
C LEU A 65 3.88 -11.76 -8.30
N TRP A 66 2.60 -11.58 -8.44
CA TRP A 66 1.95 -10.28 -8.61
C TRP A 66 0.80 -10.17 -7.59
N GLU A 67 0.11 -9.02 -7.49
CA GLU A 67 -0.71 -8.58 -6.37
C GLU A 67 0.14 -8.17 -5.15
N SER A 68 0.16 -6.86 -4.88
CA SER A 68 1.04 -6.28 -3.85
C SER A 68 0.83 -6.88 -2.46
N ASN A 69 -0.43 -7.12 -2.07
CA ASN A 69 -0.73 -7.70 -0.76
C ASN A 69 -0.33 -9.19 -0.68
N VAL A 70 -0.36 -9.93 -1.79
CA VAL A 70 0.18 -11.30 -1.86
C VAL A 70 1.69 -11.28 -1.69
N ILE A 71 2.39 -10.37 -2.38
CA ILE A 71 3.84 -10.21 -2.27
C ILE A 71 4.24 -9.85 -0.84
N VAL A 72 3.54 -8.92 -0.18
CA VAL A 72 3.78 -8.58 1.24
C VAL A 72 3.63 -9.80 2.14
N ARG A 73 2.53 -10.57 2.01
CA ARG A 73 2.33 -11.81 2.77
C ARG A 73 3.46 -12.82 2.53
N TYR A 74 3.85 -12.99 1.28
CA TYR A 74 4.94 -13.89 0.90
C TYR A 74 6.26 -13.52 1.56
N LEU A 75 6.68 -12.25 1.45
CA LEU A 75 7.92 -11.78 2.07
C LEU A 75 7.89 -11.94 3.60
N CYS A 76 6.78 -11.57 4.25
CA CYS A 76 6.62 -11.70 5.70
C CYS A 76 6.64 -13.17 6.16
N ALA A 77 6.09 -14.10 5.37
CA ALA A 77 6.09 -15.53 5.69
C ALA A 77 7.45 -16.18 5.42
N ARG A 78 8.12 -15.81 4.32
CA ARG A 78 9.43 -16.36 3.95
C ARG A 78 10.54 -15.87 4.87
N TYR A 79 10.45 -14.62 5.32
CA TYR A 79 11.43 -13.98 6.19
C TYR A 79 10.81 -13.59 7.54
N PRO A 80 10.54 -14.54 8.46
CA PRO A 80 9.76 -14.32 9.66
C PRO A 80 10.52 -13.49 10.70
N ARG A 81 10.79 -12.23 10.37
CA ARG A 81 11.48 -11.26 11.26
C ARG A 81 10.46 -10.28 11.83
N ASN A 82 10.77 -9.74 12.99
CA ASN A 82 10.06 -8.63 13.64
C ASN A 82 8.55 -8.88 13.90
N GLY A 83 8.07 -10.12 13.77
CA GLY A 83 6.68 -10.47 14.03
C GLY A 83 5.66 -9.91 13.02
N LEU A 84 6.12 -9.44 11.85
CA LEU A 84 5.24 -8.87 10.82
C LEU A 84 4.16 -9.84 10.35
N TYR A 85 4.48 -11.12 10.22
CA TYR A 85 3.52 -12.18 9.96
C TYR A 85 3.10 -12.82 11.28
N PRO A 86 1.86 -12.63 11.74
CA PRO A 86 1.43 -13.16 13.02
C PRO A 86 1.56 -14.68 13.12
N GLN A 87 2.01 -15.17 14.28
CA GLN A 87 2.26 -16.59 14.49
C GLN A 87 0.96 -17.38 14.68
N SER A 88 -0.01 -16.83 15.44
CA SER A 88 -1.28 -17.52 15.62
C SER A 88 -2.14 -17.44 14.36
N LEU A 89 -2.86 -18.53 14.06
CA LEU A 89 -3.74 -18.60 12.89
C LEU A 89 -4.80 -17.48 12.92
N THR A 90 -5.42 -17.25 14.08
CA THR A 90 -6.45 -16.22 14.25
C THR A 90 -5.90 -14.82 13.94
N ALA A 91 -4.78 -14.43 14.57
CA ALA A 91 -4.17 -13.12 14.34
C ALA A 91 -3.70 -12.96 12.88
N ARG A 92 -3.24 -14.04 12.26
CA ARG A 92 -2.86 -14.03 10.84
C ARG A 92 -4.05 -13.68 9.95
N PHE A 93 -5.19 -14.37 10.10
CA PHE A 93 -6.37 -14.07 9.31
C PHE A 93 -6.99 -12.71 9.63
N GLN A 94 -6.86 -12.22 10.86
CA GLN A 94 -7.23 -10.84 11.19
C GLN A 94 -6.35 -9.83 10.45
N ALA A 95 -5.04 -10.06 10.35
CA ALA A 95 -4.16 -9.23 9.54
C ALA A 95 -4.52 -9.26 8.06
N GLU A 96 -4.76 -10.45 7.52
CA GLU A 96 -5.13 -10.64 6.11
C GLU A 96 -6.48 -9.99 5.79
N MET A 97 -7.45 -10.05 6.69
CA MET A 97 -8.74 -9.36 6.56
C MET A 97 -8.55 -7.85 6.35
N TRP A 98 -7.69 -7.18 7.15
CA TRP A 98 -7.40 -5.77 6.98
C TRP A 98 -6.69 -5.46 5.65
N MET A 99 -5.78 -6.34 5.22
CA MET A 99 -5.08 -6.19 3.94
C MET A 99 -6.05 -6.30 2.76
N ASP A 100 -6.96 -7.27 2.80
CA ASP A 100 -7.96 -7.46 1.74
C ASP A 100 -9.00 -6.33 1.76
N TRP A 101 -9.48 -5.91 2.94
CA TRP A 101 -10.36 -4.76 3.08
C TRP A 101 -9.73 -3.47 2.52
N GLN A 102 -8.43 -3.23 2.79
CA GLN A 102 -7.75 -2.07 2.19
C GLN A 102 -7.80 -2.13 0.66
N GLN A 103 -7.54 -3.27 0.06
CA GLN A 103 -7.47 -3.39 -1.39
C GLN A 103 -8.84 -3.34 -2.07
N THR A 104 -9.84 -4.01 -1.49
CA THR A 104 -11.16 -4.18 -2.11
C THR A 104 -12.13 -3.06 -1.77
N THR A 105 -11.95 -2.39 -0.63
CA THR A 105 -12.87 -1.39 -0.10
C THR A 105 -12.23 0.00 -0.05
N LEU A 106 -11.22 0.21 0.80
CA LEU A 106 -10.65 1.53 1.03
C LEU A 106 -9.95 2.10 -0.23
N ASN A 107 -9.11 1.31 -0.87
CA ASN A 107 -8.43 1.73 -2.11
C ASN A 107 -9.42 2.02 -3.23
N LYS A 108 -10.49 1.24 -3.33
CA LYS A 108 -11.53 1.44 -4.34
C LYS A 108 -12.25 2.78 -4.13
N ALA A 109 -12.65 3.09 -2.90
CA ALA A 109 -13.35 4.32 -2.56
C ALA A 109 -12.49 5.57 -2.84
N GLY A 110 -11.24 5.60 -2.38
CA GLY A 110 -10.35 6.77 -2.51
C GLY A 110 -9.67 6.94 -3.87
N ARG A 111 -9.77 5.94 -4.75
CA ARG A 111 -9.02 5.93 -6.01
C ARG A 111 -9.39 7.08 -6.95
N MET A 112 -10.67 7.40 -7.08
CA MET A 112 -11.10 8.40 -8.05
C MET A 112 -10.73 9.82 -7.61
N ALA A 113 -10.80 10.14 -6.32
CA ALA A 113 -10.27 11.40 -5.81
C ALA A 113 -8.78 11.54 -6.12
N PHE A 114 -7.98 10.49 -5.88
CA PHE A 114 -6.56 10.49 -6.23
C PHE A 114 -6.33 10.73 -7.72
N LEU A 115 -7.02 10.01 -8.60
CA LEU A 115 -6.83 10.16 -10.06
C LEU A 115 -7.16 11.59 -10.51
N GLN A 116 -8.31 12.13 -10.08
CA GLN A 116 -8.74 13.47 -10.45
C GLN A 116 -7.82 14.55 -9.90
N LEU A 117 -7.42 14.46 -8.63
CA LEU A 117 -6.64 15.51 -7.98
C LEU A 117 -5.15 15.51 -8.36
N ILE A 118 -4.58 14.35 -8.68
CA ILE A 118 -3.14 14.19 -8.93
C ILE A 118 -2.82 14.02 -10.41
N ARG A 119 -3.66 13.30 -11.18
CA ARG A 119 -3.34 12.92 -12.56
C ARG A 119 -4.07 13.71 -13.63
N VAL A 120 -5.19 14.31 -13.28
CA VAL A 120 -5.96 15.13 -14.19
C VAL A 120 -5.56 16.60 -14.01
N PRO A 121 -5.26 17.34 -15.11
CA PRO A 121 -5.02 18.78 -15.05
C PRO A 121 -6.18 19.52 -14.34
N SER A 122 -5.89 20.54 -13.57
CA SER A 122 -6.87 21.22 -12.71
C SER A 122 -8.10 21.74 -13.47
N ALA A 123 -7.94 22.15 -14.72
CA ALA A 123 -9.03 22.63 -15.58
C ALA A 123 -10.00 21.52 -16.04
N ASP A 124 -9.54 20.27 -16.05
CA ASP A 124 -10.28 19.12 -16.58
C ASP A 124 -10.85 18.22 -15.48
N ARG A 125 -10.68 18.60 -14.22
CA ARG A 125 -11.12 17.81 -13.05
C ARG A 125 -12.63 17.76 -12.96
N ASP A 126 -13.16 16.55 -12.77
CA ASP A 126 -14.57 16.34 -12.45
C ASP A 126 -14.78 16.44 -10.92
N THR A 127 -15.34 17.57 -10.50
CA THR A 127 -15.60 17.85 -9.07
C THR A 127 -16.67 16.94 -8.48
N ALA A 128 -17.61 16.46 -9.28
CA ALA A 128 -18.64 15.52 -8.82
C ALA A 128 -18.05 14.14 -8.52
N VAL A 129 -17.15 13.67 -9.38
CA VAL A 129 -16.39 12.42 -9.15
C VAL A 129 -15.50 12.52 -7.91
N ILE A 130 -14.86 13.67 -7.69
CA ILE A 130 -14.07 13.92 -6.47
C ILE A 130 -14.99 13.86 -5.24
N ALA A 131 -16.10 14.61 -5.24
CA ALA A 131 -17.03 14.67 -4.12
C ALA A 131 -17.61 13.29 -3.78
N GLN A 132 -17.96 12.49 -4.79
CA GLN A 132 -18.45 11.13 -4.59
C GLN A 132 -17.38 10.26 -3.93
N SER A 133 -16.15 10.27 -4.45
CA SER A 133 -15.05 9.48 -3.90
C SER A 133 -14.73 9.89 -2.45
N VAL A 134 -14.82 11.18 -2.12
CA VAL A 134 -14.68 11.67 -0.74
C VAL A 134 -15.80 11.13 0.14
N ALA A 135 -17.05 11.24 -0.29
CA ALA A 135 -18.21 10.76 0.46
C ALA A 135 -18.17 9.24 0.71
N GLU A 136 -17.60 8.46 -0.22
CA GLU A 136 -17.41 7.02 -0.06
C GLU A 136 -16.25 6.70 0.88
N THR A 137 -15.20 7.53 0.94
CA THR A 137 -13.97 7.26 1.71
C THR A 137 -14.09 7.71 3.17
N GLU A 138 -14.68 8.86 3.44
CA GLU A 138 -14.76 9.42 4.80
C GLU A 138 -15.38 8.47 5.84
N PRO A 139 -16.47 7.73 5.57
CA PRO A 139 -16.98 6.73 6.51
C PRO A 139 -16.01 5.58 6.81
N LEU A 140 -15.16 5.22 5.85
CA LEU A 140 -14.15 4.18 6.02
C LEU A 140 -12.99 4.69 6.88
N LEU A 141 -12.62 5.97 6.76
CA LEU A 141 -11.64 6.61 7.65
C LEU A 141 -12.19 6.76 9.07
N ALA A 142 -13.48 7.09 9.22
CA ALA A 142 -14.15 7.09 10.52
C ALA A 142 -14.10 5.73 11.20
N MET A 143 -14.28 4.65 10.46
CA MET A 143 -14.15 3.27 10.97
C MET A 143 -12.72 2.97 11.42
N LEU A 144 -11.70 3.39 10.66
CA LEU A 144 -10.29 3.24 11.05
C LEU A 144 -9.97 4.08 12.30
N ASP A 145 -10.43 5.33 12.36
CA ASP A 145 -10.21 6.20 13.51
C ASP A 145 -10.81 5.61 14.78
N HIS A 146 -12.05 5.11 14.70
CA HIS A 146 -12.72 4.43 15.80
C HIS A 146 -11.96 3.18 16.26
N HIS A 147 -11.48 2.36 15.32
CA HIS A 147 -10.67 1.18 15.64
C HIS A 147 -9.37 1.57 16.37
N LEU A 148 -8.68 2.58 15.87
CA LEU A 148 -7.42 3.07 16.42
C LEU A 148 -7.57 3.89 17.71
N ALA A 149 -8.79 4.20 18.16
CA ALA A 149 -9.04 4.81 19.45
C ALA A 149 -8.60 3.91 20.62
N THR A 150 -8.65 2.59 20.42
CA THR A 150 -8.30 1.58 21.45
C THR A 150 -7.15 0.66 21.05
N HIS A 151 -6.59 0.86 19.84
CA HIS A 151 -5.49 0.07 19.32
C HIS A 151 -4.33 0.98 18.90
N GLU A 152 -3.12 0.57 19.21
CA GLU A 152 -1.92 1.27 18.78
C GLU A 152 -1.63 1.01 17.29
N TYR A 153 -1.88 -0.23 16.85
CA TYR A 153 -1.74 -0.70 15.46
C TYR A 153 -2.99 -1.48 15.03
N MET A 154 -3.05 -1.90 13.78
CA MET A 154 -4.22 -2.60 13.22
C MET A 154 -4.56 -3.92 13.96
N LEU A 155 -3.57 -4.58 14.60
CA LEU A 155 -3.77 -5.80 15.39
C LEU A 155 -3.53 -5.63 16.90
N GLY A 156 -3.66 -4.44 17.45
CA GLY A 156 -3.50 -4.15 18.87
C GLY A 156 -2.21 -3.39 19.17
N ASP A 157 -1.26 -3.99 19.88
CA ASP A 157 -0.06 -3.34 20.40
C ASP A 157 1.20 -3.48 19.54
N ARG A 158 1.08 -4.10 18.37
CA ARG A 158 2.23 -4.41 17.50
C ARG A 158 1.97 -4.09 16.05
N PHE A 159 2.99 -3.46 15.43
CA PHE A 159 3.04 -3.29 13.99
C PHE A 159 3.13 -4.64 13.28
N THR A 160 2.28 -4.84 12.26
CA THR A 160 2.22 -6.07 11.47
C THR A 160 2.08 -5.76 9.98
N MET A 161 2.07 -6.80 9.15
CA MET A 161 1.82 -6.65 7.72
C MET A 161 0.47 -5.97 7.38
N ALA A 162 -0.48 -5.94 8.31
CA ALA A 162 -1.77 -5.26 8.12
C ALA A 162 -1.63 -3.74 8.07
N ASP A 163 -0.69 -3.18 8.81
CA ASP A 163 -0.46 -1.74 8.88
C ASP A 163 0.14 -1.18 7.58
N ILE A 164 0.89 -1.99 6.85
CA ILE A 164 1.61 -1.56 5.64
C ILE A 164 0.68 -1.04 4.53
N PRO A 165 -0.31 -1.80 4.04
CA PRO A 165 -1.18 -1.33 2.97
C PRO A 165 -2.10 -0.19 3.41
N ILE A 166 -2.56 -0.19 4.67
CA ILE A 166 -3.39 0.89 5.22
C ILE A 166 -2.55 2.15 5.38
N GLY A 167 -1.28 2.04 5.83
CA GLY A 167 -0.36 3.17 5.92
C GLY A 167 -0.05 3.82 4.56
N CYS A 168 0.14 3.02 3.52
CA CYS A 168 0.29 3.53 2.16
C CYS A 168 -0.98 4.25 1.67
N GLU A 169 -2.16 3.76 2.05
CA GLU A 169 -3.44 4.38 1.69
C GLU A 169 -3.67 5.68 2.47
N ALA A 170 -3.40 5.69 3.78
CA ALA A 170 -3.46 6.88 4.61
C ALA A 170 -2.49 7.97 4.10
N HIS A 171 -1.27 7.57 3.72
CA HIS A 171 -0.33 8.49 3.08
C HIS A 171 -0.91 9.12 1.83
N ARG A 172 -1.50 8.32 0.94
CA ARG A 172 -2.14 8.84 -0.27
C ARG A 172 -3.25 9.82 0.09
N TRP A 173 -4.17 9.46 0.99
CA TRP A 173 -5.32 10.27 1.33
C TRP A 173 -4.94 11.60 2.01
N PHE A 174 -4.04 11.54 2.99
CA PHE A 174 -3.63 12.73 3.75
C PHE A 174 -2.80 13.73 2.95
N ASN A 175 -2.20 13.31 1.84
CA ASN A 175 -1.44 14.18 0.94
C ASN A 175 -2.21 14.61 -0.32
N LEU A 176 -3.50 14.30 -0.44
CA LEU A 176 -4.33 14.85 -1.50
C LEU A 176 -4.59 16.36 -1.24
N PRO A 177 -4.53 17.21 -2.29
CA PRO A 177 -4.80 18.64 -2.18
C PRO A 177 -6.30 18.94 -2.09
N GLN A 178 -6.93 18.53 -0.99
CA GLN A 178 -8.36 18.70 -0.72
C GLN A 178 -8.62 18.96 0.77
N PRO A 179 -9.71 19.66 1.15
CA PRO A 179 -10.20 19.66 2.52
C PRO A 179 -10.54 18.23 2.96
N ARG A 180 -10.28 17.92 4.21
CA ARG A 180 -10.61 16.63 4.83
C ARG A 180 -11.05 16.81 6.27
N ALA A 181 -11.83 15.88 6.79
CA ALA A 181 -12.13 15.80 8.20
C ALA A 181 -10.88 15.48 9.03
N THR A 182 -10.93 15.79 10.31
CA THR A 182 -9.89 15.44 11.28
C THR A 182 -10.19 14.08 11.90
N TRP A 183 -9.21 13.21 11.88
CA TRP A 183 -9.27 11.85 12.40
C TRP A 183 -8.15 11.66 13.44
N PRO A 184 -8.33 12.05 14.71
CA PRO A 184 -7.22 12.20 15.65
C PRO A 184 -6.48 10.90 15.95
N HIS A 185 -7.18 9.76 16.02
CA HIS A 185 -6.55 8.47 16.28
C HIS A 185 -5.86 7.91 15.04
N LEU A 186 -6.46 8.07 13.87
CA LEU A 186 -5.87 7.69 12.59
C LEU A 186 -4.65 8.58 12.26
N GLU A 187 -4.72 9.88 12.53
CA GLU A 187 -3.60 10.81 12.33
C GLU A 187 -2.43 10.50 13.28
N ARG A 188 -2.71 10.22 14.56
CA ARG A 188 -1.70 9.77 15.51
C ARG A 188 -1.01 8.48 15.02
N TRP A 189 -1.79 7.50 14.61
CA TRP A 189 -1.26 6.24 14.08
C TRP A 189 -0.46 6.47 12.79
N TYR A 190 -0.98 7.26 11.86
CA TYR A 190 -0.25 7.57 10.61
C TYR A 190 1.08 8.28 10.88
N GLU A 191 1.14 9.20 11.83
CA GLU A 191 2.41 9.84 12.20
C GLU A 191 3.40 8.83 12.79
N SER A 192 2.95 7.87 13.59
CA SER A 192 3.81 6.79 14.06
C SER A 192 4.33 5.89 12.93
N MET A 193 3.54 5.73 11.85
CA MET A 193 4.00 5.03 10.64
C MET A 193 5.11 5.81 9.91
N ARG A 194 4.93 7.11 9.75
CA ARG A 194 5.89 7.97 9.03
C ARG A 194 7.25 8.05 9.72
N THR A 195 7.28 7.97 11.04
CA THR A 195 8.52 8.06 11.83
C THR A 195 9.30 6.75 11.91
N ARG A 196 8.79 5.66 11.34
CA ARG A 196 9.50 4.39 11.28
C ARG A 196 10.71 4.49 10.33
N PRO A 197 11.90 4.03 10.73
CA PRO A 197 13.07 4.04 9.85
C PRO A 197 12.83 3.32 8.51
N ALA A 198 12.05 2.23 8.55
CA ALA A 198 11.70 1.46 7.36
C ALA A 198 10.65 2.13 6.45
N ALA A 199 10.05 3.26 6.85
CA ALA A 199 9.13 4.02 6.02
C ALA A 199 9.83 5.10 5.16
N VAL A 200 11.12 5.33 5.39
CA VAL A 200 11.92 6.27 4.59
C VAL A 200 12.02 5.80 3.15
N GLY A 201 11.83 6.71 2.20
CA GLY A 201 11.74 6.39 0.77
C GLY A 201 10.39 5.83 0.33
N VAL A 202 9.43 5.69 1.26
CA VAL A 202 8.08 5.15 1.02
C VAL A 202 6.99 6.18 1.38
N LEU A 203 6.91 6.58 2.65
CA LEU A 203 5.87 7.51 3.15
C LEU A 203 6.32 8.98 3.13
N ASP A 204 7.48 9.29 2.62
CA ASP A 204 7.99 10.64 2.33
C ASP A 204 7.93 10.98 0.83
N GLN A 205 7.53 10.03 -0.01
CA GLN A 205 7.41 10.24 -1.44
C GLN A 205 6.18 11.06 -1.81
N THR A 206 6.35 12.02 -2.70
CA THR A 206 5.23 12.79 -3.27
C THR A 206 4.27 11.89 -4.06
N LEU A 207 3.01 12.32 -4.15
CA LEU A 207 2.01 11.65 -4.99
C LEU A 207 2.24 12.00 -6.47
N SER A 208 2.09 11.01 -7.35
CA SER A 208 2.24 11.20 -8.81
C SER A 208 1.35 10.24 -9.61
#